data_933cefd0eddbecc6e4fde5a8b889eb16
#
_entry.id   933cefd0eddbecc6e4fde5a8b889eb16
#
_cell.length_a   1.000
_cell.length_b   1.000
_cell.length_c   1.000
_cell.angle_alpha   90.00
_cell.angle_beta   90.00
_cell.angle_gamma   90.00
#
_symmetry.space_group_name_H-M   'P 1'
#
loop_
_entity.id
_entity.type
_entity.pdbx_description
1 polymer ?
#
loop_
_entity_poly.entity_id
_entity_poly.type
_entity_poly.pdbx_seq_one_letter_code
_entity_poly.pdbx_strand_id
1 'polypeptide(L)' 'MLLKEKESGTLIEIIDVEALLSPSKNEVPGRIQSGQEEQDPENFNKETLIFPSGEILPRCWMDANYTTN' A
#
# COMPACT_ATOMS: atom_id res chain seq x y z
N MET A 1 -8.77 -3.96 -3.58
CA MET A 1 -7.43 -3.95 -4.19
C MET A 1 -6.43 -4.57 -3.24
N LEU A 2 -5.60 -5.47 -3.74
CA LEU A 2 -4.60 -6.14 -2.92
C LEU A 2 -3.20 -5.67 -3.27
N LEU A 3 -2.39 -5.44 -2.24
CA LEU A 3 -0.97 -5.21 -2.38
C LEU A 3 -0.24 -6.25 -1.52
N LYS A 4 1.07 -6.23 -1.58
CA LYS A 4 1.90 -7.18 -0.85
C LYS A 4 2.93 -6.42 -0.04
N GLU A 5 3.15 -6.86 1.19
CA GLU A 5 4.22 -6.30 2.00
C GLU A 5 5.56 -6.87 1.54
N LYS A 6 6.48 -5.96 1.24
CA LYS A 6 7.76 -6.28 0.59
C LYS A 6 8.58 -7.29 1.38
N GLU A 7 8.66 -7.11 2.69
CA GLU A 7 9.53 -7.96 3.52
C GLU A 7 8.93 -9.32 3.84
N SER A 8 7.65 -9.35 4.18
CA SER A 8 7.01 -10.57 4.65
C SER A 8 6.28 -11.34 3.56
N GLY A 9 5.96 -10.67 2.46
CA GLY A 9 5.14 -11.27 1.41
C GLY A 9 3.66 -11.33 1.77
N THR A 10 3.26 -10.74 2.89
CA THR A 10 1.88 -10.75 3.33
C THR A 10 1.01 -9.91 2.42
N LEU A 11 -0.15 -10.43 2.04
CA LEU A 11 -1.11 -9.67 1.22
C LEU A 11 -1.89 -8.72 2.10
N ILE A 12 -2.07 -7.51 1.60
CA ILE A 12 -2.76 -6.43 2.30
C ILE A 12 -3.91 -5.96 1.44
N GLU A 13 -5.11 -5.99 1.99
CA GLU A 13 -6.28 -5.44 1.32
C GLU A 13 -6.33 -3.93 1.58
N ILE A 14 -6.27 -3.14 0.51
CA ILE A 14 -6.31 -1.69 0.63
C ILE A 14 -7.75 -1.24 0.83
N ILE A 15 -8.00 -0.55 1.93
CA ILE A 15 -9.34 -0.09 2.30
C ILE A 15 -9.66 1.24 1.61
N ASP A 16 -8.70 2.16 1.58
CA ASP A 16 -8.90 3.49 1.01
C ASP A 16 -7.95 3.70 -0.16
N VAL A 17 -8.46 3.46 -1.37
CA VAL A 17 -7.65 3.59 -2.58
C VAL A 17 -7.27 5.05 -2.84
N GLU A 18 -8.11 6.00 -2.44
CA GLU A 18 -7.77 7.41 -2.61
C GLU A 18 -6.53 7.79 -1.83
N ALA A 19 -6.39 7.27 -0.60
CA ALA A 19 -5.20 7.50 0.19
C ALA A 19 -3.97 6.87 -0.47
N LEU A 20 -4.16 5.70 -1.09
CA LEU A 20 -3.06 5.05 -1.80
C LEU A 20 -2.56 5.89 -2.96
N LEU A 21 -3.48 6.54 -3.68
CA LEU A 21 -3.14 7.32 -4.86
C LEU A 21 -2.68 8.74 -4.52
N SER A 22 -2.82 9.17 -3.27
CA SER A 22 -2.46 10.51 -2.85
C SER A 22 -0.97 10.59 -2.50
N PRO A 23 -0.16 11.25 -3.33
CA PRO A 23 1.30 11.27 -3.10
C PRO A 23 1.70 12.06 -1.85
N SER A 24 0.81 12.89 -1.33
CA SER A 24 1.09 13.63 -0.10
C SER A 24 0.94 12.78 1.15
N LYS A 25 0.38 11.59 1.04
CA LYS A 25 0.19 10.68 2.16
C LYS A 25 1.23 9.57 2.10
N ASN A 26 1.92 9.35 3.21
CA ASN A 26 2.95 8.32 3.30
C ASN A 26 2.38 6.95 3.67
N GLU A 27 1.18 6.92 4.21
CA GLU A 27 0.54 5.71 4.69
C GLU A 27 -0.82 5.52 4.06
N VAL A 28 -1.27 4.28 4.06
CA VAL A 28 -2.57 3.92 3.51
C VAL A 28 -3.22 2.91 4.46
N PRO A 29 -4.51 3.10 4.78
CA PRO A 29 -5.21 2.12 5.60
C PRO A 29 -5.45 0.83 4.83
N GLY A 30 -5.17 -0.28 5.47
CA GLY A 30 -5.32 -1.59 4.86
C GLY A 30 -5.60 -2.63 5.91
N ARG A 31 -5.78 -3.86 5.44
CA ARG A 31 -6.12 -4.98 6.29
C ARG A 31 -5.34 -6.20 5.84
N ILE A 32 -4.73 -6.89 6.79
CA ILE A 32 -3.95 -8.09 6.48
C ILE A 32 -4.90 -9.20 6.01
N GLN A 33 -4.57 -9.77 4.85
CA GLN A 33 -5.31 -10.89 4.28
C GLN A 33 -4.63 -12.19 4.68
N SER A 34 -4.82 -12.63 5.93
CA SER A 34 -4.25 -13.89 6.37
C SER A 34 -5.23 -14.56 7.34
N GLY A 35 -5.34 -15.88 7.22
CA GLY A 35 -6.22 -16.65 8.08
C GLY A 35 -7.69 -16.50 7.70
N GLN A 36 -8.55 -17.04 8.56
CA GLN A 36 -9.98 -17.02 8.35
C GLN A 36 -10.69 -15.96 9.18
N GLU A 37 -9.95 -15.31 10.06
CA GLU A 37 -10.51 -14.28 10.92
C GLU A 37 -10.33 -12.92 10.28
N GLU A 38 -11.32 -12.06 10.48
CA GLU A 38 -11.27 -10.70 10.01
C GLU A 38 -10.25 -9.92 10.83
N GLN A 39 -9.33 -9.26 10.13
CA GLN A 39 -8.28 -8.48 10.78
C GLN A 39 -8.73 -7.03 10.91
N ASP A 40 -8.24 -6.37 11.96
CA ASP A 40 -8.52 -4.95 12.15
C ASP A 40 -7.72 -4.11 11.14
N PRO A 41 -8.33 -3.01 10.65
CA PRO A 41 -7.59 -2.11 9.77
C PRO A 41 -6.41 -1.48 10.49
N GLU A 42 -5.31 -1.27 9.75
CA GLU A 42 -4.17 -0.53 10.27
C GLU A 42 -3.52 0.24 9.13
N ASN A 43 -2.67 1.20 9.48
CA ASN A 43 -1.98 2.00 8.49
C ASN A 43 -0.67 1.33 8.10
N PHE A 44 -0.43 1.26 6.79
CA PHE A 44 0.79 0.70 6.23
C PHE A 44 1.56 1.77 5.50
N ASN A 45 2.87 1.78 5.66
CA ASN A 45 3.74 2.71 4.94
C ASN A 45 3.82 2.27 3.48
N LYS A 46 3.54 3.20 2.57
CA LYS A 46 3.52 2.89 1.13
C LYS A 46 4.86 2.37 0.64
N GLU A 47 5.96 2.80 1.25
CA GLU A 47 7.28 2.35 0.83
C GLU A 47 7.52 0.87 1.09
N THR A 48 6.75 0.26 1.99
CA THR A 48 6.88 -1.15 2.32
C THR A 48 5.96 -2.03 1.48
N LEU A 49 5.15 -1.43 0.61
CA LEU A 49 4.17 -2.15 -0.20
C LEU A 49 4.60 -2.23 -1.66
N ILE A 50 4.26 -3.35 -2.28
CA ILE A 50 4.49 -3.56 -3.72
C ILE A 50 3.26 -4.25 -4.29
N PHE A 51 3.18 -4.32 -5.61
CA PHE A 51 2.14 -5.08 -6.26
C PHE A 51 2.34 -6.58 -6.00
N PRO A 52 1.26 -7.38 -6.01
CA PRO A 52 1.41 -8.83 -5.83
C PRO A 52 2.34 -9.49 -6.84
N SER A 53 2.51 -8.87 -8.02
CA SER A 53 3.44 -9.35 -9.03
C SER A 53 4.91 -9.14 -8.67
N GLY A 54 5.16 -8.31 -7.64
CA GLY A 54 6.52 -7.97 -7.24
C GLY A 54 6.99 -6.61 -7.75
N GLU A 55 6.18 -5.95 -8.55
CA GLU A 55 6.53 -4.64 -9.09
C GLU A 55 6.34 -3.56 -8.03
N ILE A 56 7.21 -2.54 -8.05
CA ILE A 56 7.09 -1.42 -7.12
C ILE A 56 5.93 -0.52 -7.53
N LEU A 57 5.40 0.22 -6.55
CA LEU A 57 4.31 1.16 -6.79
C LEU A 57 4.81 2.34 -7.63
N PRO A 58 3.92 2.96 -8.43
CA PRO A 58 4.29 4.15 -9.19
C PRO A 58 4.75 5.26 -8.28
N ARG A 59 5.78 5.98 -8.70
CA ARG A 59 6.31 7.09 -7.92
C ARG A 59 5.27 8.18 -7.67
N CYS A 60 4.36 8.38 -8.60
CA CYS A 60 3.32 9.39 -8.45
C CYS A 60 2.35 9.08 -7.31
N TRP A 61 2.36 7.86 -6.80
CA TRP A 61 1.54 7.51 -5.62
C TRP A 61 2.25 7.82 -4.32
N MET A 62 3.57 8.01 -4.36
CA MET A 62 4.39 8.13 -3.15
C MET A 62 5.14 9.45 -3.04
N ASP A 63 5.33 10.14 -4.15
CA ASP A 63 6.17 11.34 -4.20
C ASP A 63 5.38 12.49 -4.84
N ALA A 64 4.99 13.46 -4.03
CA ALA A 64 4.22 14.61 -4.49
C ALA A 64 5.02 15.48 -5.47
N ASN A 65 6.34 15.33 -5.49
CA ASN A 65 7.21 16.15 -6.32
C ASN A 65 7.77 15.40 -7.52
N TYR A 66 7.23 14.22 -7.83
CA TYR A 66 7.81 13.40 -8.87
C TYR A 66 7.73 14.06 -10.24
N THR A 67 6.76 14.95 -10.46
CA THR A 67 6.61 15.68 -11.71
C THR A 67 7.35 17.01 -11.71
N THR A 68 7.95 17.38 -10.59
CA THR A 68 8.67 18.63 -10.45
C THR A 68 10.13 18.41 -10.84
N ASN A 69 10.52 18.98 -11.93
CA ASN A 69 11.90 18.83 -12.41
C ASN A 69 12.65 20.13 -12.33
#